data_0a74573f9a0ad1a833c44316aab0924a
#
_entry.id   0a74573f9a0ad1a833c44316aab0924a
#
_cell.length_a   1.000
_cell.length_b   1.000
_cell.length_c   1.000
_cell.angle_alpha   90.00
_cell.angle_beta   90.00
_cell.angle_gamma   90.00
#
_symmetry.space_group_name_H-M   'P 1'
#
loop_
_entity.id
_entity.type
_entity.pdbx_description
1 polymer ?
#
loop_
_entity_poly.entity_id
_entity_poly.type
_entity_poly.pdbx_seq_one_letter_code
_entity_poly.pdbx_strand_id
1 'polypeptide(L)' 'IKLRREELGITQEHLAEISSVSLRTLKAVETDKGNPTIKSLKRLTQVLGLEIKLEIVRR' A
#
# COMPACT_ATOMS: atom_id res chain seq x y z
N ILE A 1 0.38 1.41 5.91
CA ILE A 1 -0.21 0.23 5.26
C ILE A 1 -0.08 -1.01 6.15
N LYS A 2 1.09 -1.27 6.68
CA LYS A 2 1.32 -2.43 7.53
C LYS A 2 0.38 -2.43 8.75
N LEU A 3 0.28 -1.32 9.45
CA LEU A 3 -0.58 -1.20 10.63
C LEU A 3 -2.04 -1.44 10.29
N ARG A 4 -2.51 -0.82 9.21
CA ARG A 4 -3.90 -0.99 8.79
C ARG A 4 -4.18 -2.42 8.34
N ARG A 5 -3.22 -3.03 7.64
CA ARG A 5 -3.32 -4.43 7.23
C ARG A 5 -3.44 -5.35 8.45
N GLU A 6 -2.60 -5.13 9.45
CA GLU A 6 -2.62 -5.91 10.69
C GLU A 6 -3.92 -5.72 11.46
N GLU A 7 -4.45 -4.50 11.52
CA GLU A 7 -5.75 -4.21 12.15
C GLU A 7 -6.88 -5.03 11.51
N LEU A 8 -6.82 -5.20 10.19
CA LEU A 8 -7.81 -5.98 9.46
C LEU A 8 -7.56 -7.48 9.50
N GLY A 9 -6.44 -7.92 10.08
CA GLY A 9 -6.09 -9.33 10.16
C GLY A 9 -5.73 -9.95 8.81
N ILE A 10 -5.20 -9.15 7.88
CA ILE A 10 -4.87 -9.61 6.53
C ILE A 10 -3.38 -9.89 6.43
N THR A 11 -3.02 -11.04 5.81
CA THR A 11 -1.61 -11.36 5.55
C THR A 11 -1.09 -10.54 4.36
N GLN A 12 0.24 -10.44 4.24
CA GLN A 12 0.87 -9.78 3.10
C GLN A 12 0.46 -10.45 1.79
N GLU A 13 0.49 -11.76 1.74
CA GLU A 13 0.12 -12.53 0.55
C GLU A 13 -1.33 -12.28 0.14
N HIS A 14 -2.23 -12.23 1.10
CA HIS A 14 -3.64 -11.96 0.85
C HIS A 14 -3.84 -10.54 0.31
N LEU A 15 -3.21 -9.55 0.94
CA LEU A 15 -3.33 -8.17 0.48
C LEU A 15 -2.75 -7.99 -0.92
N ALA A 16 -1.61 -8.60 -1.21
CA ALA A 16 -1.01 -8.56 -2.54
C ALA A 16 -1.98 -9.13 -3.59
N GLU A 17 -2.61 -10.25 -3.28
CA GLU A 17 -3.57 -10.91 -4.16
C GLU A 17 -4.80 -10.04 -4.45
N ILE A 18 -5.47 -9.54 -3.42
CA ILE A 18 -6.71 -8.78 -3.59
C ILE A 18 -6.49 -7.37 -4.14
N SER A 19 -5.30 -6.81 -3.98
CA SER A 19 -4.96 -5.48 -4.51
C SER A 19 -4.34 -5.53 -5.90
N SER A 20 -4.06 -6.72 -6.41
CA SER A 20 -3.35 -6.93 -7.69
C SER A 20 -1.96 -6.27 -7.70
N VAL A 21 -1.34 -6.18 -6.54
CA VAL A 21 0.03 -5.68 -6.37
C VAL A 21 0.92 -6.87 -6.06
N SER A 22 2.12 -6.95 -6.63
CA SER A 22 3.01 -8.06 -6.34
C SER A 22 3.45 -8.07 -4.88
N LEU A 23 3.68 -9.25 -4.33
CA LEU A 23 4.15 -9.40 -2.96
C LEU A 23 5.48 -8.66 -2.74
N ARG A 24 6.35 -8.68 -3.74
CA ARG A 24 7.62 -7.96 -3.70
C ARG A 24 7.40 -6.45 -3.54
N THR A 25 6.48 -5.88 -4.32
CA THR A 25 6.13 -4.47 -4.23
C THR A 25 5.53 -4.13 -2.87
N LEU A 26 4.63 -4.97 -2.37
CA LEU A 26 4.03 -4.78 -1.05
C LEU A 26 5.08 -4.79 0.06
N LYS A 27 6.00 -5.76 0.03
CA LYS A 27 7.08 -5.81 1.00
C LYS A 27 7.96 -4.57 0.95
N ALA A 28 8.27 -4.06 -0.25
CA ALA A 28 9.04 -2.83 -0.41
C ALA A 28 8.32 -1.63 0.19
N VAL A 29 7.00 -1.54 0.02
CA VAL A 29 6.19 -0.48 0.61
C VAL A 29 6.21 -0.54 2.13
N GLU A 30 6.05 -1.73 2.69
CA GLU A 30 5.98 -1.91 4.15
C GLU A 30 7.32 -1.76 4.85
N THR A 31 8.42 -1.99 4.16
CA THR A 31 9.77 -1.87 4.73
C THR A 31 10.47 -0.58 4.33
N ASP A 32 9.80 0.28 3.58
CA ASP A 32 10.35 1.55 3.07
C ASP A 32 11.64 1.37 2.26
N LYS A 33 11.75 0.23 1.57
CA LYS A 33 12.91 -0.11 0.74
C LYS A 33 12.55 -0.13 -0.73
N GLY A 34 12.13 0.99 -1.27
CA GLY A 34 11.82 1.05 -2.69
C GLY A 34 10.97 2.24 -3.03
N ASN A 35 10.76 2.46 -4.32
CA ASN A 35 9.94 3.55 -4.82
C ASN A 35 8.69 2.98 -5.47
N PRO A 36 7.64 2.65 -4.68
CA PRO A 36 6.40 2.16 -5.26
C PRO A 36 5.75 3.27 -6.09
N THR A 37 5.09 2.88 -7.17
CA THR A 37 4.36 3.84 -7.98
C THR A 37 3.11 4.32 -7.23
N ILE A 38 2.62 5.51 -7.56
CA ILE A 38 1.37 6.01 -7.01
C ILE A 38 0.22 5.07 -7.34
N LYS A 39 0.26 4.45 -8.52
CA LYS A 39 -0.73 3.46 -8.94
C LYS A 39 -0.79 2.26 -7.99
N SER A 40 0.37 1.73 -7.60
CA SER A 40 0.45 0.62 -6.64
C SER A 40 -0.07 1.04 -5.27
N LEU A 41 0.31 2.23 -4.80
CA LEU A 41 -0.17 2.76 -3.52
C LEU A 41 -1.68 2.94 -3.51
N LYS A 42 -2.26 3.44 -4.60
CA LYS A 42 -3.71 3.58 -4.72
C LYS A 42 -4.43 2.25 -4.61
N ARG A 43 -3.92 1.22 -5.28
CA ARG A 43 -4.52 -0.11 -5.22
C ARG A 43 -4.54 -0.66 -3.80
N LEU A 44 -3.41 -0.53 -3.10
CA LEU A 44 -3.30 -0.98 -1.72
C LEU A 44 -4.24 -0.20 -0.79
N THR A 45 -4.26 1.12 -0.90
CA THR A 45 -5.08 1.96 -0.04
C THR A 45 -6.57 1.78 -0.29
N GLN A 46 -6.98 1.55 -1.53
CA GLN A 46 -8.37 1.26 -1.85
C GLN A 46 -8.87 0.00 -1.15
N VAL A 47 -8.06 -1.05 -1.14
CA VAL A 47 -8.41 -2.29 -0.46
C VAL A 47 -8.49 -2.09 1.05
N LEU A 48 -7.60 -1.27 1.60
CA LEU A 48 -7.52 -1.03 3.04
C LEU A 48 -8.48 0.07 3.53
N GLY A 49 -9.21 0.70 2.63
CA GLY A 49 -10.11 1.79 2.98
C GLY A 49 -9.40 3.07 3.40
N LEU A 50 -8.18 3.27 2.92
CA LEU A 50 -7.39 4.47 3.19
C LEU A 50 -7.47 5.44 2.03
N GLU A 51 -7.23 6.71 2.30
CA GLU A 51 -7.15 7.74 1.28
C GLU A 51 -5.72 8.25 1.16
N ILE A 52 -5.29 8.48 -0.08
CA ILE A 52 -4.02 9.15 -0.34
C ILE A 52 -4.35 10.62 -0.62
N LYS A 53 -3.82 11.51 0.22
CA LYS A 53 -3.91 12.95 -0.03
C LYS A 53 -2.58 13.42 -0.59
N LEU A 54 -2.63 13.97 -1.79
CA LEU A 54 -1.48 14.60 -2.41
C LEU A 54 -1.58 16.11 -2.15
N GLU A 55 -0.68 16.62 -1.33
CA GLU A 55 -0.57 18.05 -1.11
C GLU A 55 0.55 18.59 -1.98
N ILE A 56 0.23 19.59 -2.79
CA ILE A 56 1.22 20.29 -3.58
C ILE A 56 1.70 21.47 -2.75
N VAL A 57 2.93 21.37 -2.27
CA VAL A 57 3.57 22.48 -1.56
C VAL A 57 4.26 23.34 -2.59
N ARG A 58 3.76 24.55 -2.78
CA ARG A 58 4.41 25.54 -3.62
C ARG A 58 5.41 26.33 -2.80
N ARG A 59 6.61 26.38 -3.26
CA ARG A 59 7.67 27.21 -2.68
C ARG A 59 8.02 28.36 -3.62
#